data_7aab94d2cea305211f467e43d1533278
#
_entry.id   7aab94d2cea305211f467e43d1533278
#
_cell.length_a   1.000
_cell.length_b   1.000
_cell.length_c   1.000
_cell.angle_alpha   90.00
_cell.angle_beta   90.00
_cell.angle_gamma   90.00
#
_symmetry.space_group_name_H-M   'P 1'
#
loop_
_entity.id
_entity.type
_entity.pdbx_description
1 polymer ?
#
loop_
_entity_poly.entity_id
_entity_poly.type
_entity_poly.pdbx_seq_one_letter_code
_entity_poly.pdbx_strand_id
1 'polypeptide(L)'
;MIKKIEIKKNFDYENAFMLSAPVERIGKLITRFELFSKIKNIPGEIIECGVFKGSSLSQFVKLRALYGHSSSKKIIAFDTFGKFPEKCNHDDKKYLKSFTNQAGNQSIKKSELLRIFKKLGVDKNLELIKGNILKTLPHFIKSNKHLKISLLHIDVDTYEPTKLCLDILYPHVVKNGVIILDDYGAFPGANKAIDEFFSNKTNTIKTLPFSSYISYVIK
;
A
#
# COMPACT_ATOMS: atom_id res chain seq x y z
N MET A 1 -3.13 1.27 -20.90
CA MET A 1 -4.18 0.25 -20.58
C MET A 1 -3.48 -0.96 -19.99
N ILE A 2 -3.88 -1.44 -18.79
CA ILE A 2 -3.33 -2.68 -18.23
C ILE A 2 -3.75 -3.83 -19.13
N LYS A 3 -2.79 -4.56 -19.73
CA LYS A 3 -3.11 -5.77 -20.48
C LYS A 3 -3.84 -6.75 -19.56
N LYS A 4 -4.86 -7.43 -20.06
CA LYS A 4 -5.61 -8.44 -19.32
C LYS A 4 -4.65 -9.51 -18.79
N ILE A 5 -4.62 -9.72 -17.47
CA ILE A 5 -3.75 -10.72 -16.85
C ILE A 5 -4.30 -12.11 -17.11
N GLU A 6 -3.49 -12.95 -17.76
CA GLU A 6 -3.77 -14.34 -18.05
C GLU A 6 -3.01 -15.25 -17.07
N ILE A 7 -3.72 -15.82 -16.10
CA ILE A 7 -3.10 -16.62 -15.02
C ILE A 7 -2.33 -17.83 -15.58
N LYS A 8 -2.73 -18.34 -16.73
CA LYS A 8 -2.02 -19.46 -17.41
C LYS A 8 -0.60 -19.11 -17.84
N LYS A 9 -0.28 -17.82 -17.98
CA LYS A 9 1.05 -17.31 -18.36
C LYS A 9 1.89 -16.89 -17.15
N ASN A 10 1.62 -17.47 -15.99
CA ASN A 10 2.35 -17.13 -14.76
C ASN A 10 3.86 -17.34 -14.89
N PHE A 11 4.32 -18.40 -15.53
CA PHE A 11 5.73 -18.66 -15.82
C PHE A 11 6.37 -17.56 -16.68
N ASP A 12 5.69 -17.16 -17.75
CA ASP A 12 6.18 -16.09 -18.63
C ASP A 12 6.29 -14.76 -17.87
N TYR A 13 5.31 -14.45 -17.00
CA TYR A 13 5.33 -13.23 -16.18
C TYR A 13 6.40 -13.27 -15.11
N GLU A 14 6.63 -14.41 -14.47
CA GLU A 14 7.69 -14.61 -13.48
C GLU A 14 9.06 -14.40 -14.13
N ASN A 15 9.34 -15.09 -15.24
CA ASN A 15 10.59 -14.94 -15.98
C ASN A 15 10.77 -13.50 -16.51
N ALA A 16 9.73 -12.93 -17.09
CA ALA A 16 9.78 -11.56 -17.60
C ALA A 16 10.11 -10.57 -16.49
N PHE A 17 9.48 -10.71 -15.30
CA PHE A 17 9.77 -9.88 -14.15
C PHE A 17 11.21 -10.07 -13.66
N MET A 18 11.64 -11.31 -13.43
CA MET A 18 12.99 -11.59 -12.89
C MET A 18 14.10 -11.13 -13.82
N LEU A 19 13.91 -11.24 -15.14
CA LEU A 19 14.91 -10.83 -16.14
C LEU A 19 14.89 -9.32 -16.44
N SER A 20 13.78 -8.63 -16.23
CA SER A 20 13.63 -7.21 -16.57
C SER A 20 13.57 -6.27 -15.37
N ALA A 21 13.32 -6.78 -14.17
CA ALA A 21 13.17 -5.94 -12.99
C ALA A 21 14.52 -5.37 -12.55
N PRO A 22 14.64 -4.05 -12.39
CA PRO A 22 15.81 -3.46 -11.77
C PRO A 22 15.89 -3.88 -10.29
N VAL A 23 17.11 -3.82 -9.73
CA VAL A 23 17.42 -4.29 -8.36
C VAL A 23 16.47 -3.66 -7.32
N GLU A 24 16.11 -2.40 -7.50
CA GLU A 24 15.20 -1.67 -6.60
C GLU A 24 13.80 -2.29 -6.54
N ARG A 25 13.31 -2.88 -7.63
CA ARG A 25 12.03 -3.60 -7.65
C ARG A 25 12.10 -4.88 -6.86
N ILE A 26 13.20 -5.60 -6.91
CA ILE A 26 13.46 -6.77 -6.07
C ILE A 26 13.55 -6.34 -4.60
N GLY A 27 14.30 -5.25 -4.32
CA GLY A 27 14.38 -4.65 -3.00
C GLY A 27 13.00 -4.33 -2.40
N LYS A 28 12.07 -3.76 -3.19
CA LYS A 28 10.69 -3.50 -2.74
C LYS A 28 9.95 -4.79 -2.34
N LEU A 29 10.12 -5.89 -3.08
CA LEU A 29 9.48 -7.17 -2.73
C LEU A 29 10.02 -7.72 -1.40
N ILE A 30 11.34 -7.71 -1.24
CA ILE A 30 12.01 -8.21 -0.03
C ILE A 30 11.63 -7.31 1.17
N THR A 31 11.64 -6.01 1.00
CA THR A 31 11.25 -5.05 2.05
C THR A 31 9.83 -5.33 2.57
N ARG A 32 8.85 -5.49 1.68
CA ARG A 32 7.47 -5.80 2.11
C ARG A 32 7.37 -7.17 2.78
N PHE A 33 8.12 -8.15 2.33
CA PHE A 33 8.21 -9.46 2.96
C PHE A 33 8.77 -9.36 4.38
N GLU A 34 9.91 -8.70 4.57
CA GLU A 34 10.54 -8.49 5.87
C GLU A 34 9.62 -7.75 6.86
N LEU A 35 8.98 -6.69 6.39
CA LEU A 35 8.07 -5.88 7.22
C LEU A 35 6.78 -6.66 7.54
N PHE A 36 6.26 -7.44 6.61
CA PHE A 36 5.14 -8.34 6.86
C PHE A 36 5.48 -9.42 7.88
N SER A 37 6.68 -9.99 7.81
CA SER A 37 7.15 -11.01 8.74
C SER A 37 7.16 -10.54 10.19
N LYS A 38 7.40 -9.22 10.43
CA LYS A 38 7.36 -8.62 11.76
C LYS A 38 5.99 -8.64 12.39
N ILE A 39 4.92 -8.60 11.58
CA ILE A 39 3.54 -8.52 12.08
C ILE A 39 2.82 -9.88 12.10
N LYS A 40 3.49 -10.97 11.75
CA LYS A 40 2.85 -12.29 11.67
C LYS A 40 2.11 -12.69 12.96
N ASN A 41 2.66 -12.37 14.12
CA ASN A 41 2.07 -12.65 15.44
C ASN A 41 1.47 -11.42 16.12
N ILE A 42 1.39 -10.28 15.43
CA ILE A 42 0.81 -9.06 15.97
C ILE A 42 -0.69 -9.04 15.64
N PRO A 43 -1.60 -8.91 16.61
CA PRO A 43 -3.04 -8.84 16.35
C PRO A 43 -3.39 -7.56 15.59
N GLY A 44 -4.42 -7.64 14.75
CA GLY A 44 -4.93 -6.51 13.97
C GLY A 44 -4.89 -6.77 12.48
N GLU A 45 -5.57 -5.88 11.76
CA GLU A 45 -5.82 -5.94 10.33
C GLU A 45 -4.64 -5.35 9.54
N ILE A 46 -4.68 -5.55 8.24
CA ILE A 46 -3.74 -4.95 7.27
C ILE A 46 -4.51 -3.89 6.50
N ILE A 47 -4.02 -2.67 6.52
CA ILE A 47 -4.61 -1.54 5.78
C ILE A 47 -3.64 -1.11 4.69
N GLU A 48 -4.15 -0.98 3.47
CA GLU A 48 -3.41 -0.40 2.33
C GLU A 48 -4.13 0.83 1.80
N CYS A 49 -3.42 1.94 1.76
CA CYS A 49 -3.86 3.21 1.22
C CYS A 49 -3.10 3.45 -0.09
N GLY A 50 -3.80 3.34 -1.22
CA GLY A 50 -3.21 3.31 -2.56
C GLY A 50 -2.90 1.88 -3.03
N VAL A 51 -3.55 1.47 -4.11
CA VAL A 51 -3.42 0.12 -4.71
C VAL A 51 -2.83 0.18 -6.10
N PHE A 52 -3.17 1.23 -6.84
CA PHE A 52 -2.76 1.46 -8.22
C PHE A 52 -2.95 0.24 -9.11
N LYS A 53 -1.87 -0.44 -9.53
CA LYS A 53 -1.91 -1.65 -10.37
C LYS A 53 -1.97 -2.96 -9.59
N GLY A 54 -2.03 -2.90 -8.25
CA GLY A 54 -2.26 -4.03 -7.37
C GLY A 54 -1.02 -4.83 -6.98
N SER A 55 0.19 -4.32 -7.22
CA SER A 55 1.44 -5.05 -6.94
C SER A 55 1.61 -5.34 -5.44
N SER A 56 1.56 -4.31 -4.60
CA SER A 56 1.70 -4.41 -3.15
C SER A 56 0.56 -5.22 -2.52
N LEU A 57 -0.69 -4.91 -2.89
CA LEU A 57 -1.84 -5.68 -2.41
C LEU A 57 -1.75 -7.16 -2.78
N SER A 58 -1.32 -7.47 -4.01
CA SER A 58 -1.12 -8.86 -4.45
C SER A 58 -0.06 -9.57 -3.61
N GLN A 59 0.99 -8.86 -3.21
CA GLN A 59 2.00 -9.39 -2.33
C GLN A 59 1.43 -9.65 -0.92
N PHE A 60 0.71 -8.68 -0.34
CA PHE A 60 0.13 -8.83 1.01
C PHE A 60 -0.91 -9.96 1.10
N VAL A 61 -1.81 -10.11 0.14
CA VAL A 61 -2.78 -11.21 0.16
C VAL A 61 -2.11 -12.57 0.03
N LYS A 62 -1.03 -12.68 -0.76
CA LYS A 62 -0.26 -13.92 -0.90
C LYS A 62 0.57 -14.23 0.34
N LEU A 63 1.26 -13.24 0.91
CA LEU A 63 1.99 -13.41 2.17
C LEU A 63 1.05 -13.83 3.30
N ARG A 64 -0.11 -13.18 3.42
CA ARG A 64 -1.13 -13.59 4.38
C ARG A 64 -1.54 -15.05 4.22
N ALA A 65 -1.74 -15.50 2.98
CA ALA A 65 -2.10 -16.89 2.71
C ALA A 65 -0.96 -17.86 3.07
N LEU A 66 0.29 -17.52 2.72
CA LEU A 66 1.48 -18.31 3.05
C LEU A 66 1.69 -18.47 4.56
N TYR A 67 1.38 -17.45 5.34
CA TYR A 67 1.44 -17.51 6.81
C TYR A 67 0.19 -18.13 7.47
N GLY A 68 -0.77 -18.61 6.69
CA GLY A 68 -1.99 -19.25 7.23
C GLY A 68 -3.01 -18.28 7.85
N HIS A 69 -2.87 -16.96 7.62
CA HIS A 69 -3.69 -15.93 8.25
C HIS A 69 -4.92 -15.48 7.43
N SER A 70 -5.32 -16.23 6.42
CA SER A 70 -6.44 -15.85 5.54
C SER A 70 -7.77 -15.61 6.27
N SER A 71 -7.98 -16.24 7.42
CA SER A 71 -9.19 -16.08 8.25
C SER A 71 -8.99 -15.03 9.36
N SER A 72 -7.78 -14.89 9.89
CA SER A 72 -7.51 -14.11 11.11
C SER A 72 -7.07 -12.68 10.87
N LYS A 73 -6.56 -12.35 9.68
CA LYS A 73 -6.13 -11.00 9.31
C LYS A 73 -6.92 -10.51 8.10
N LYS A 74 -7.83 -9.58 8.33
CA LYS A 74 -8.53 -8.90 7.24
C LYS A 74 -7.56 -7.94 6.53
N ILE A 75 -7.65 -7.87 5.20
CA ILE A 75 -6.98 -6.83 4.42
C ILE A 75 -8.04 -5.85 3.93
N ILE A 76 -7.81 -4.57 4.17
CA ILE A 76 -8.70 -3.48 3.73
C ILE A 76 -7.86 -2.54 2.89
N ALA A 77 -8.26 -2.33 1.63
CA ALA A 77 -7.51 -1.53 0.70
C ALA A 77 -8.35 -0.40 0.10
N PHE A 78 -7.80 0.81 0.11
CA PHE A 78 -8.41 2.02 -0.41
C PHE A 78 -7.73 2.44 -1.71
N ASP A 79 -8.52 2.67 -2.75
CA ASP A 79 -8.04 3.22 -4.02
C ASP A 79 -9.21 3.81 -4.82
N THR A 80 -8.92 4.67 -5.76
CA THR A 80 -9.91 5.13 -6.73
C THR A 80 -10.44 3.98 -7.59
N PHE A 81 -9.64 2.93 -7.80
CA PHE A 81 -9.87 1.84 -8.77
C PHE A 81 -10.31 2.38 -10.13
N GLY A 82 -9.69 3.50 -10.52
CA GLY A 82 -9.98 4.27 -11.71
C GLY A 82 -8.87 5.26 -12.03
N LYS A 83 -9.23 6.46 -12.43
CA LYS A 83 -8.25 7.53 -12.71
C LYS A 83 -7.57 8.02 -11.42
N PHE A 84 -6.31 8.39 -11.54
CA PHE A 84 -5.58 9.12 -10.51
C PHE A 84 -6.32 10.43 -10.18
N PRO A 85 -6.33 10.89 -8.91
CA PRO A 85 -6.88 12.19 -8.55
C PRO A 85 -6.11 13.32 -9.27
N GLU A 86 -6.83 14.24 -9.89
CA GLU A 86 -6.23 15.36 -10.65
C GLU A 86 -5.77 16.49 -9.74
N LYS A 87 -6.33 16.58 -8.53
CA LYS A 87 -6.02 17.64 -7.55
C LYS A 87 -4.90 17.19 -6.62
N CYS A 88 -3.78 17.85 -6.71
CA CYS A 88 -2.67 17.75 -5.76
C CYS A 88 -2.04 19.12 -5.54
N ASN A 89 -1.26 19.27 -4.48
CA ASN A 89 -0.50 20.48 -4.19
C ASN A 89 0.46 20.81 -5.35
N HIS A 90 0.80 22.09 -5.50
CA HIS A 90 1.67 22.57 -6.59
C HIS A 90 3.00 21.83 -6.65
N ASP A 91 3.60 21.55 -5.50
CA ASP A 91 4.92 20.92 -5.39
C ASP A 91 4.90 19.45 -5.87
N ASP A 92 3.78 18.76 -5.70
CA ASP A 92 3.60 17.36 -6.12
C ASP A 92 3.27 17.22 -7.61
N LYS A 93 2.77 18.27 -8.27
CA LYS A 93 2.30 18.21 -9.67
C LYS A 93 3.36 17.70 -10.64
N LYS A 94 4.59 18.19 -10.53
CA LYS A 94 5.69 17.80 -11.40
C LYS A 94 6.02 16.32 -11.23
N TYR A 95 6.10 15.84 -10.00
CA TYR A 95 6.42 14.47 -9.65
C TYR A 95 5.30 13.53 -10.09
N LEU A 96 4.05 13.87 -9.78
CA LEU A 96 2.88 13.11 -10.19
C LEU A 96 2.76 13.01 -11.72
N LYS A 97 3.05 14.10 -12.45
CA LYS A 97 3.06 14.09 -13.92
C LYS A 97 4.16 13.18 -14.46
N SER A 98 5.36 13.22 -13.89
CA SER A 98 6.46 12.32 -14.28
C SER A 98 6.09 10.86 -14.02
N PHE A 99 5.57 10.55 -12.85
CA PHE A 99 5.11 9.21 -12.49
C PHE A 99 4.00 8.72 -13.42
N THR A 100 2.96 9.51 -13.66
CA THR A 100 1.84 9.10 -14.51
C THR A 100 2.22 8.95 -15.98
N ASN A 101 3.22 9.68 -16.47
CA ASN A 101 3.77 9.50 -17.82
C ASN A 101 4.46 8.14 -17.97
N GLN A 102 5.15 7.66 -16.95
CA GLN A 102 5.87 6.37 -16.95
C GLN A 102 4.94 5.20 -16.63
N ALA A 103 4.15 5.33 -15.59
CA ALA A 103 3.35 4.25 -15.03
C ALA A 103 1.89 4.22 -15.54
N GLY A 104 1.45 5.30 -16.21
CA GLY A 104 0.05 5.53 -16.59
C GLY A 104 -0.74 6.16 -15.44
N ASN A 105 -1.90 6.72 -15.77
CA ASN A 105 -2.74 7.48 -14.84
C ASN A 105 -3.99 6.71 -14.37
N GLN A 106 -3.96 5.38 -14.46
CA GLN A 106 -5.15 4.57 -14.16
C GLN A 106 -4.81 3.34 -13.35
N SER A 107 -5.50 3.20 -12.21
CA SER A 107 -5.47 2.02 -11.36
C SER A 107 -6.17 0.83 -12.03
N ILE A 108 -5.83 -0.37 -11.56
CA ILE A 108 -6.57 -1.59 -11.93
C ILE A 108 -8.03 -1.47 -11.49
N LYS A 109 -8.97 -1.97 -12.31
CA LYS A 109 -10.38 -2.01 -11.93
C LYS A 109 -10.60 -2.97 -10.74
N LYS A 110 -11.39 -2.54 -9.76
CA LYS A 110 -11.77 -3.36 -8.59
C LYS A 110 -12.28 -4.76 -9.01
N SER A 111 -13.15 -4.82 -10.02
CA SER A 111 -13.70 -6.08 -10.52
C SER A 111 -12.64 -7.02 -11.10
N GLU A 112 -11.65 -6.47 -11.81
CA GLU A 112 -10.56 -7.25 -12.39
C GLU A 112 -9.63 -7.81 -11.30
N LEU A 113 -9.30 -7.00 -10.31
CA LEU A 113 -8.47 -7.43 -9.18
C LEU A 113 -9.15 -8.54 -8.37
N LEU A 114 -10.44 -8.38 -8.05
CA LEU A 114 -11.22 -9.42 -7.39
C LEU A 114 -11.32 -10.71 -8.21
N ARG A 115 -11.50 -10.59 -9.53
CA ARG A 115 -11.50 -11.74 -10.44
C ARG A 115 -10.19 -12.53 -10.38
N ILE A 116 -9.06 -11.81 -10.36
CA ILE A 116 -7.73 -12.42 -10.26
C ILE A 116 -7.58 -13.12 -8.91
N PHE A 117 -7.86 -12.43 -7.81
CA PHE A 117 -7.69 -12.99 -6.46
C PHE A 117 -8.60 -14.19 -6.21
N LYS A 118 -9.84 -14.15 -6.69
CA LYS A 118 -10.77 -15.30 -6.63
C LYS A 118 -10.22 -16.52 -7.38
N LYS A 119 -9.70 -16.32 -8.58
CA LYS A 119 -9.06 -17.41 -9.35
C LYS A 119 -7.82 -18.00 -8.68
N LEU A 120 -7.11 -17.20 -7.90
CA LEU A 120 -5.93 -17.61 -7.14
C LEU A 120 -6.28 -18.14 -5.74
N GLY A 121 -7.55 -18.09 -5.33
CA GLY A 121 -7.99 -18.54 -4.00
C GLY A 121 -7.51 -17.68 -2.82
N VAL A 122 -7.16 -16.40 -3.07
CA VAL A 122 -6.62 -15.48 -2.06
C VAL A 122 -7.53 -14.31 -1.74
N ASP A 123 -8.78 -14.35 -2.18
CA ASP A 123 -9.78 -13.28 -2.03
C ASP A 123 -10.52 -13.30 -0.68
N LYS A 124 -10.33 -14.33 0.13
CA LYS A 124 -10.97 -14.43 1.45
C LYS A 124 -10.56 -13.26 2.36
N ASN A 125 -11.52 -12.76 3.14
CA ASN A 125 -11.28 -11.73 4.15
C ASN A 125 -10.56 -10.48 3.59
N LEU A 126 -10.99 -10.04 2.39
CA LEU A 126 -10.48 -8.89 1.65
C LEU A 126 -11.61 -7.90 1.39
N GLU A 127 -11.40 -6.65 1.76
CA GLU A 127 -12.31 -5.55 1.48
C GLU A 127 -11.62 -4.48 0.63
N LEU A 128 -12.22 -4.17 -0.53
CA LEU A 128 -11.74 -3.11 -1.42
C LEU A 128 -12.70 -1.93 -1.38
N ILE A 129 -12.22 -0.78 -0.93
CA ILE A 129 -13.01 0.45 -0.78
C ILE A 129 -12.68 1.38 -1.94
N LYS A 130 -13.63 1.49 -2.87
CA LYS A 130 -13.47 2.32 -4.07
C LYS A 130 -13.83 3.76 -3.80
N GLY A 131 -12.96 4.70 -4.17
CA GLY A 131 -13.22 6.13 -4.16
C GLY A 131 -12.00 6.95 -3.78
N ASN A 132 -12.19 8.28 -3.74
CA ASN A 132 -11.16 9.18 -3.25
C ASN A 132 -10.98 8.98 -1.75
N ILE A 133 -9.75 8.66 -1.32
CA ILE A 133 -9.42 8.34 0.07
C ILE A 133 -9.73 9.49 1.03
N LEU A 134 -9.65 10.74 0.57
CA LEU A 134 -10.02 11.93 1.36
C LEU A 134 -11.49 11.92 1.81
N LYS A 135 -12.35 11.15 1.11
CA LYS A 135 -13.77 10.98 1.44
C LYS A 135 -14.05 9.62 2.06
N THR A 136 -13.47 8.56 1.49
CA THR A 136 -13.81 7.18 1.88
C THR A 136 -13.21 6.81 3.24
N LEU A 137 -12.01 7.25 3.56
CA LEU A 137 -11.36 6.91 4.83
C LEU A 137 -12.07 7.53 6.06
N PRO A 138 -12.42 8.84 6.08
CA PRO A 138 -13.19 9.40 7.19
C PRO A 138 -14.56 8.74 7.37
N HIS A 139 -15.21 8.33 6.27
CA HIS A 139 -16.48 7.61 6.36
C HIS A 139 -16.29 6.21 6.93
N PHE A 140 -15.29 5.48 6.45
CA PHE A 140 -14.97 4.13 6.91
C PHE A 140 -14.69 4.07 8.41
N ILE A 141 -13.86 4.98 8.94
CA ILE A 141 -13.46 4.93 10.35
C ILE A 141 -14.62 5.23 11.32
N LYS A 142 -15.62 6.02 10.90
CA LYS A 142 -16.83 6.27 11.70
C LYS A 142 -17.57 4.98 12.06
N SER A 143 -17.60 4.02 11.14
CA SER A 143 -18.24 2.70 11.31
C SER A 143 -17.28 1.64 11.86
N ASN A 144 -15.98 1.94 11.97
CA ASN A 144 -14.94 0.99 12.37
C ASN A 144 -14.07 1.53 13.52
N LYS A 145 -14.71 2.13 14.53
CA LYS A 145 -14.01 2.79 15.67
C LYS A 145 -13.10 1.85 16.47
N HIS A 146 -13.37 0.54 16.46
CA HIS A 146 -12.59 -0.48 17.17
C HIS A 146 -11.50 -1.13 16.33
N LEU A 147 -11.24 -0.59 15.12
CA LEU A 147 -10.21 -1.07 14.23
C LEU A 147 -8.86 -1.16 14.98
N LYS A 148 -8.17 -2.28 14.79
CA LYS A 148 -6.78 -2.49 15.20
C LYS A 148 -5.98 -2.82 13.96
N ILE A 149 -4.83 -2.16 13.79
CA ILE A 149 -3.99 -2.28 12.60
C ILE A 149 -2.64 -2.86 13.01
N SER A 150 -2.27 -4.00 12.45
CA SER A 150 -0.93 -4.59 12.61
C SER A 150 0.02 -4.09 11.52
N LEU A 151 -0.47 -3.85 10.30
CA LEU A 151 0.30 -3.28 9.21
C LEU A 151 -0.51 -2.18 8.52
N LEU A 152 0.07 -1.00 8.45
CA LEU A 152 -0.45 0.14 7.69
C LEU A 152 0.53 0.45 6.55
N HIS A 153 0.07 0.33 5.30
CA HIS A 153 0.82 0.70 4.11
C HIS A 153 0.23 1.97 3.51
N ILE A 154 1.04 3.03 3.44
CA ILE A 154 0.68 4.34 2.89
C ILE A 154 1.47 4.54 1.60
N ASP A 155 0.76 4.58 0.46
CA ASP A 155 1.27 4.68 -0.91
C ASP A 155 0.28 5.56 -1.71
N VAL A 156 0.19 6.84 -1.35
CA VAL A 156 -0.80 7.80 -1.87
C VAL A 156 -0.17 9.08 -2.43
N ASP A 157 1.14 9.06 -2.58
CA ASP A 157 2.02 9.98 -3.33
C ASP A 157 2.05 11.44 -2.78
N THR A 158 0.92 12.04 -2.42
CA THR A 158 0.81 13.49 -2.23
C THR A 158 0.51 13.89 -0.78
N TYR A 159 0.70 15.17 -0.45
CA TYR A 159 0.62 15.70 0.91
C TYR A 159 -0.70 15.40 1.62
N GLU A 160 -1.83 15.83 1.04
CA GLU A 160 -3.12 15.79 1.72
C GLU A 160 -3.58 14.36 2.07
N PRO A 161 -3.53 13.37 1.14
CA PRO A 161 -3.93 12.01 1.48
C PRO A 161 -2.92 11.32 2.42
N THR A 162 -1.62 11.60 2.32
CA THR A 162 -0.62 11.08 3.26
C THR A 162 -0.89 11.56 4.67
N LYS A 163 -1.08 12.88 4.82
CA LYS A 163 -1.43 13.49 6.11
C LYS A 163 -2.71 12.90 6.69
N LEU A 164 -3.77 12.81 5.89
CA LEU A 164 -5.05 12.24 6.32
C LEU A 164 -4.91 10.79 6.79
N CYS A 165 -4.16 9.97 6.06
CA CYS A 165 -3.93 8.57 6.42
C CYS A 165 -3.21 8.47 7.77
N LEU A 166 -2.18 9.27 7.99
CA LEU A 166 -1.45 9.30 9.25
C LEU A 166 -2.33 9.78 10.41
N ASP A 167 -3.03 10.91 10.23
CA ASP A 167 -3.88 11.49 11.29
C ASP A 167 -4.99 10.51 11.72
N ILE A 168 -5.62 9.83 10.78
CA ILE A 168 -6.77 8.95 11.05
C ILE A 168 -6.33 7.54 11.47
N LEU A 169 -5.35 6.94 10.79
CA LEU A 169 -5.05 5.51 10.97
C LEU A 169 -3.97 5.23 12.00
N TYR A 170 -3.03 6.15 12.21
CA TYR A 170 -1.98 5.95 13.20
C TYR A 170 -2.50 5.64 14.61
N PRO A 171 -3.56 6.30 15.14
CA PRO A 171 -4.11 5.96 16.46
C PRO A 171 -4.56 4.48 16.57
N HIS A 172 -4.97 3.89 15.46
CA HIS A 172 -5.47 2.51 15.38
C HIS A 172 -4.35 1.47 15.20
N VAL A 173 -3.13 1.88 14.83
CA VAL A 173 -1.98 0.97 14.76
C VAL A 173 -1.65 0.48 16.17
N VAL A 174 -1.54 -0.81 16.36
CA VAL A 174 -1.24 -1.43 17.65
C VAL A 174 0.25 -1.29 18.01
N LYS A 175 0.59 -1.51 19.26
CA LYS A 175 2.00 -1.58 19.71
C LYS A 175 2.74 -2.66 18.92
N ASN A 176 3.94 -2.35 18.45
CA ASN A 176 4.75 -3.16 17.54
C ASN A 176 4.15 -3.35 16.14
N GLY A 177 3.04 -2.67 15.82
CA GLY A 177 2.51 -2.60 14.46
C GLY A 177 3.47 -1.84 13.54
N VAL A 178 3.48 -2.21 12.27
CA VAL A 178 4.37 -1.66 11.24
C VAL A 178 3.60 -0.66 10.38
N ILE A 179 4.21 0.49 10.15
CA ILE A 179 3.74 1.51 9.21
C ILE A 179 4.75 1.58 8.08
N ILE A 180 4.33 1.28 6.86
CA ILE A 180 5.14 1.36 5.65
C ILE A 180 4.82 2.69 4.97
N LEU A 181 5.86 3.46 4.66
CA LEU A 181 5.84 4.77 4.03
C LEU A 181 6.51 4.61 2.66
N ASP A 182 5.71 4.29 1.61
CA ASP A 182 6.26 3.93 0.28
C ASP A 182 6.84 5.14 -0.45
N ASP A 183 6.33 6.34 -0.16
CA ASP A 183 6.63 7.59 -0.86
C ASP A 183 7.68 8.46 -0.16
N TYR A 184 8.18 8.05 1.02
CA TYR A 184 9.16 8.84 1.77
C TYR A 184 10.52 8.83 1.04
N GLY A 185 10.93 10.01 0.59
CA GLY A 185 12.09 10.19 -0.30
C GLY A 185 11.74 10.27 -1.78
N ALA A 186 10.48 10.00 -2.18
CA ALA A 186 10.04 10.02 -3.58
C ALA A 186 9.18 11.25 -3.93
N PHE A 187 8.26 11.65 -3.04
CA PHE A 187 7.34 12.76 -3.27
C PHE A 187 7.50 13.84 -2.20
N PRO A 188 7.74 15.13 -2.59
CA PRO A 188 7.93 16.23 -1.64
C PRO A 188 6.77 16.41 -0.66
N GLY A 189 5.53 16.31 -1.14
CA GLY A 189 4.35 16.44 -0.30
C GLY A 189 4.20 15.30 0.70
N ALA A 190 4.47 14.06 0.28
CA ALA A 190 4.48 12.91 1.19
C ALA A 190 5.57 13.09 2.26
N ASN A 191 6.80 13.48 1.88
CA ASN A 191 7.88 13.78 2.82
C ASN A 191 7.45 14.79 3.86
N LYS A 192 6.93 15.94 3.41
CA LYS A 192 6.46 17.01 4.30
C LYS A 192 5.40 16.52 5.28
N ALA A 193 4.39 15.78 4.80
CA ALA A 193 3.33 15.25 5.67
C ALA A 193 3.86 14.27 6.72
N ILE A 194 4.81 13.43 6.33
CA ILE A 194 5.44 12.44 7.22
C ILE A 194 6.33 13.12 8.25
N ASP A 195 7.20 14.06 7.83
CA ASP A 195 8.10 14.79 8.72
C ASP A 195 7.30 15.63 9.75
N GLU A 196 6.27 16.35 9.31
CA GLU A 196 5.36 17.09 10.21
C GLU A 196 4.68 16.16 11.22
N PHE A 197 4.20 14.98 10.76
CA PHE A 197 3.50 14.05 11.64
C PHE A 197 4.41 13.42 12.70
N PHE A 198 5.65 13.11 12.34
CA PHE A 198 6.60 12.45 13.26
C PHE A 198 7.52 13.41 14.02
N SER A 199 7.50 14.72 13.74
CA SER A 199 8.37 15.73 14.38
C SER A 199 8.37 15.69 15.90
N ASN A 200 7.23 15.43 16.52
CA ASN A 200 7.04 15.40 17.97
C ASN A 200 6.80 13.99 18.53
N LYS A 201 7.17 12.94 17.77
CA LYS A 201 7.02 11.56 18.19
C LYS A 201 8.39 10.90 18.41
N THR A 202 8.44 9.98 19.35
CA THR A 202 9.67 9.22 19.66
C THR A 202 9.97 8.12 18.64
N ASN A 203 9.04 7.86 17.73
CA ASN A 203 9.23 6.85 16.70
C ASN A 203 10.26 7.31 15.66
N THR A 204 11.19 6.42 15.32
CA THR A 204 12.20 6.67 14.30
C THR A 204 11.78 6.11 12.96
N ILE A 205 11.87 6.93 11.91
CA ILE A 205 11.73 6.48 10.52
C ILE A 205 12.99 5.70 10.15
N LYS A 206 12.82 4.47 9.65
CA LYS A 206 13.88 3.53 9.31
C LYS A 206 13.77 3.06 7.88
N THR A 207 14.88 2.61 7.32
CA THR A 207 14.95 1.90 6.03
C THR A 207 15.61 0.55 6.23
N LEU A 208 15.38 -0.41 5.31
CA LEU A 208 16.14 -1.65 5.26
C LEU A 208 17.31 -1.46 4.29
N PRO A 209 18.45 -2.15 4.48
CA PRO A 209 19.66 -1.93 3.68
C PRO A 209 19.48 -2.11 2.17
N PHE A 210 18.53 -2.94 1.76
CA PHE A 210 18.19 -3.21 0.36
C PHE A 210 16.98 -2.41 -0.14
N SER A 211 16.43 -1.51 0.69
CA SER A 211 15.29 -0.68 0.31
C SER A 211 15.78 0.70 -0.12
N SER A 212 15.60 1.02 -1.40
CA SER A 212 15.94 2.36 -1.93
C SER A 212 14.83 3.38 -1.76
N TYR A 213 13.56 2.92 -1.56
CA TYR A 213 12.38 3.80 -1.64
C TYR A 213 11.39 3.59 -0.50
N ILE A 214 11.44 2.47 0.21
CA ILE A 214 10.47 2.19 1.26
C ILE A 214 11.09 2.49 2.62
N SER A 215 10.46 3.41 3.34
CA SER A 215 10.74 3.66 4.75
C SER A 215 9.65 3.07 5.63
N TYR A 216 9.93 2.88 6.90
CA TYR A 216 8.96 2.32 7.83
C TYR A 216 9.14 2.83 9.26
N VAL A 217 8.07 2.70 10.03
CA VAL A 217 8.03 2.98 11.46
C VAL A 217 7.43 1.77 12.19
N ILE A 218 7.96 1.44 13.35
CA ILE A 218 7.34 0.50 14.30
C ILE A 218 6.73 1.33 15.42
N LYS A 219 5.43 1.17 15.71
CA LYS A 219 4.74 1.89 16.77
C LYS A 219 4.98 1.30 18.15
#